data_cff89887eed181ba99eacb441ebd9110
#
_entry.id   cff89887eed181ba99eacb441ebd9110
#
_cell.length_a   1.000
_cell.length_b   1.000
_cell.length_c   1.000
_cell.angle_alpha   90.00
_cell.angle_beta   90.00
_cell.angle_gamma   90.00
#
_symmetry.space_group_name_H-M   'P 1'
#
loop_
_entity.id
_entity.type
_entity.pdbx_description
1 polymer ?
#
loop_
_entity_poly.entity_id
_entity_poly.type
_entity_poly.pdbx_seq_one_letter_code
_entity_poly.pdbx_strand_id
1 'polypeptide(L)'
;MAYAGERVVFDRPIGQNQGIAFPLARCHMQLHAAELAVREAAWRYDRRLPCGEHANTAKYLAAEAGYAAADQAVQTLGGMGYASEYHVERYWREARLMRLAPVSQELVQAYVATKVLGLPKSY
;
A
#
# COMPACT_ATOMS: atom_id res chain seq x y z
N MET A 1 12.50 -6.80 -4.33
CA MET A 1 12.63 -8.29 -4.16
C MET A 1 14.03 -8.75 -4.57
N ALA A 2 14.51 -8.46 -5.79
CA ALA A 2 15.84 -8.88 -6.26
C ALA A 2 16.96 -8.55 -5.24
N TYR A 3 17.06 -7.30 -4.81
CA TYR A 3 18.07 -6.88 -3.83
C TYR A 3 18.15 -7.77 -2.57
N ALA A 4 17.02 -8.18 -2.01
CA ALA A 4 17.03 -9.04 -0.83
C ALA A 4 17.52 -10.47 -1.11
N GLY A 5 17.35 -10.94 -2.35
CA GLY A 5 17.87 -12.24 -2.79
C GLY A 5 19.36 -12.21 -3.18
N GLU A 6 19.86 -11.05 -3.56
CA GLU A 6 21.24 -10.88 -4.11
C GLU A 6 22.21 -10.30 -3.08
N ARG A 7 21.76 -9.41 -2.21
CA ARG A 7 22.62 -8.75 -1.22
C ARG A 7 23.09 -9.74 -0.16
N VAL A 8 24.38 -10.01 -0.14
CA VAL A 8 25.00 -10.92 0.83
C VAL A 8 25.56 -10.11 2.02
N VAL A 9 25.18 -10.50 3.24
CA VAL A 9 25.73 -10.01 4.51
C VAL A 9 25.86 -11.21 5.45
N PHE A 10 26.96 -11.33 6.13
CA PHE A 10 27.29 -12.51 6.96
C PHE A 10 27.15 -13.82 6.17
N ASP A 11 27.78 -13.87 4.98
CA ASP A 11 27.90 -15.03 4.08
C ASP A 11 26.59 -15.62 3.57
N ARG A 12 25.49 -14.86 3.65
CA ARG A 12 24.19 -15.30 3.10
C ARG A 12 23.35 -14.12 2.57
N PRO A 13 22.44 -14.37 1.61
CA PRO A 13 21.49 -13.36 1.18
C PRO A 13 20.64 -12.84 2.35
N ILE A 14 20.45 -11.51 2.40
CA ILE A 14 19.70 -10.90 3.50
C ILE A 14 18.24 -11.38 3.56
N GLY A 15 17.66 -11.79 2.41
CA GLY A 15 16.31 -12.34 2.32
C GLY A 15 16.12 -13.68 3.05
N GLN A 16 17.19 -14.37 3.45
CA GLN A 16 17.10 -15.55 4.30
C GLN A 16 16.76 -15.23 5.76
N ASN A 17 16.90 -13.95 6.16
CA ASN A 17 16.53 -13.53 7.50
C ASN A 17 15.03 -13.29 7.60
N GLN A 18 14.35 -13.91 8.56
CA GLN A 18 12.91 -13.75 8.78
C GLN A 18 12.51 -12.29 9.03
N GLY A 19 13.38 -11.51 9.69
CA GLY A 19 13.18 -10.07 9.87
C GLY A 19 13.11 -9.25 8.58
N ILE A 20 13.54 -9.80 7.46
CA ILE A 20 13.45 -9.20 6.13
C ILE A 20 12.38 -9.92 5.29
N ALA A 21 12.40 -11.25 5.28
CA ALA A 21 11.47 -12.05 4.47
C ALA A 21 10.00 -11.85 4.87
N PHE A 22 9.69 -11.87 6.18
CA PHE A 22 8.32 -11.79 6.65
C PHE A 22 7.66 -10.41 6.40
N PRO A 23 8.30 -9.27 6.66
CA PRO A 23 7.76 -7.98 6.25
C PRO A 23 7.50 -7.87 4.75
N LEU A 24 8.42 -8.36 3.91
CA LEU A 24 8.23 -8.37 2.45
C LEU A 24 7.05 -9.25 2.03
N ALA A 25 6.91 -10.44 2.62
CA ALA A 25 5.77 -11.31 2.37
C ALA A 25 4.44 -10.67 2.79
N ARG A 26 4.42 -9.99 3.95
CA ARG A 26 3.24 -9.23 4.41
C ARG A 26 2.85 -8.14 3.43
N CYS A 27 3.81 -7.34 2.98
CA CYS A 27 3.55 -6.31 1.97
C CYS A 27 2.97 -6.91 0.68
N HIS A 28 3.49 -8.03 0.22
CA HIS A 28 2.97 -8.72 -0.97
C HIS A 28 1.51 -9.13 -0.79
N MET A 29 1.17 -9.75 0.35
CA MET A 29 -0.21 -10.17 0.64
C MET A 29 -1.17 -8.97 0.74
N GLN A 30 -0.74 -7.87 1.36
CA GLN A 30 -1.55 -6.65 1.47
C GLN A 30 -1.78 -5.98 0.11
N LEU A 31 -0.75 -5.91 -0.74
CA LEU A 31 -0.86 -5.39 -2.10
C LEU A 31 -1.81 -6.26 -2.94
N HIS A 32 -1.74 -7.58 -2.82
CA HIS A 32 -2.64 -8.48 -3.53
C HIS A 32 -4.10 -8.29 -3.10
N ALA A 33 -4.37 -8.17 -1.80
CA ALA A 33 -5.71 -7.90 -1.30
C ALA A 33 -6.25 -6.55 -1.78
N ALA A 34 -5.40 -5.52 -1.77
CA ALA A 34 -5.75 -4.20 -2.28
C ALA A 34 -6.06 -4.23 -3.80
N GLU A 35 -5.27 -4.97 -4.57
CA GLU A 35 -5.50 -5.16 -6.02
C GLU A 35 -6.87 -5.80 -6.29
N LEU A 36 -7.25 -6.83 -5.53
CA LEU A 36 -8.56 -7.46 -5.67
C LEU A 36 -9.70 -6.47 -5.39
N ALA A 37 -9.57 -5.64 -4.36
CA ALA A 37 -10.56 -4.61 -4.06
C ALA A 37 -10.66 -3.56 -5.18
N VAL A 38 -9.53 -3.15 -5.77
CA VAL A 38 -9.50 -2.23 -6.93
C VAL A 38 -10.20 -2.86 -8.13
N ARG A 39 -9.91 -4.12 -8.43
CA ARG A 39 -10.54 -4.84 -9.55
C ARG A 39 -12.04 -4.99 -9.36
N GLU A 40 -12.50 -5.28 -8.15
CA GLU A 40 -13.94 -5.34 -7.85
C GLU A 40 -14.61 -3.97 -8.05
N ALA A 41 -14.02 -2.89 -7.53
CA ALA A 41 -14.56 -1.55 -7.71
C ALA A 41 -14.67 -1.15 -9.19
N ALA A 42 -13.63 -1.43 -9.99
CA ALA A 42 -13.61 -1.19 -11.43
C ALA A 42 -14.66 -2.02 -12.16
N TRP A 43 -14.75 -3.30 -11.87
CA TRP A 43 -15.76 -4.20 -12.47
C TRP A 43 -17.19 -3.74 -12.19
N ARG A 44 -17.48 -3.27 -10.97
CA ARG A 44 -18.80 -2.72 -10.62
C ARG A 44 -19.10 -1.44 -11.38
N TYR A 45 -18.10 -0.54 -11.50
CA TYR A 45 -18.24 0.70 -12.24
C TYR A 45 -18.56 0.45 -13.72
N ASP A 46 -17.83 -0.44 -14.38
CA ASP A 46 -18.02 -0.80 -15.79
C ASP A 46 -19.42 -1.37 -16.06
N ARG A 47 -20.01 -2.04 -15.05
CA ARG A 47 -21.36 -2.59 -15.12
C ARG A 47 -22.46 -1.65 -14.62
N ARG A 48 -22.10 -0.41 -14.28
CA ARG A 48 -23.01 0.60 -13.72
C ARG A 48 -23.72 0.14 -12.43
N LEU A 49 -23.07 -0.71 -11.65
CA LEU A 49 -23.54 -1.14 -10.34
C LEU A 49 -23.13 -0.12 -9.27
N PRO A 50 -23.83 -0.06 -8.13
CA PRO A 50 -23.38 0.75 -7.01
C PRO A 50 -21.95 0.37 -6.59
N CYS A 51 -21.02 1.33 -6.64
CA CYS A 51 -19.60 1.09 -6.38
C CYS A 51 -18.96 2.02 -5.35
N GLY A 52 -19.73 2.94 -4.75
CA GLY A 52 -19.19 3.94 -3.82
C GLY A 52 -18.45 3.33 -2.63
N GLU A 53 -19.01 2.32 -1.96
CA GLU A 53 -18.35 1.57 -0.91
C GLU A 53 -17.05 0.93 -1.39
N HIS A 54 -17.11 0.22 -2.52
CA HIS A 54 -15.99 -0.53 -3.08
C HIS A 54 -14.85 0.39 -3.53
N ALA A 55 -15.18 1.53 -4.16
CA ALA A 55 -14.19 2.52 -4.60
C ALA A 55 -13.46 3.16 -3.41
N ASN A 56 -14.20 3.50 -2.34
CA ASN A 56 -13.60 4.05 -1.13
C ASN A 56 -12.74 3.00 -0.41
N THR A 57 -13.23 1.78 -0.27
CA THR A 57 -12.47 0.67 0.32
C THR A 57 -11.18 0.38 -0.48
N ALA A 58 -11.29 0.28 -1.81
CA ALA A 58 -10.14 0.07 -2.68
C ALA A 58 -9.09 1.19 -2.55
N LYS A 59 -9.54 2.45 -2.54
CA LYS A 59 -8.66 3.61 -2.37
C LYS A 59 -7.92 3.56 -1.03
N TYR A 60 -8.62 3.24 0.05
CA TYR A 60 -8.02 3.13 1.38
C TYR A 60 -6.96 2.03 1.42
N LEU A 61 -7.33 0.81 1.04
CA LEU A 61 -6.45 -0.35 1.08
C LEU A 61 -5.23 -0.17 0.19
N ALA A 62 -5.41 0.35 -1.04
CA ALA A 62 -4.30 0.54 -1.98
C ALA A 62 -3.31 1.61 -1.48
N ALA A 63 -3.79 2.71 -0.91
CA ALA A 63 -2.92 3.75 -0.36
C ALA A 63 -2.13 3.26 0.87
N GLU A 64 -2.77 2.50 1.77
CA GLU A 64 -2.09 1.93 2.94
C GLU A 64 -1.07 0.86 2.54
N ALA A 65 -1.46 -0.10 1.70
CA ALA A 65 -0.57 -1.17 1.25
C ALA A 65 0.60 -0.63 0.41
N GLY A 66 0.34 0.32 -0.48
CA GLY A 66 1.37 0.95 -1.31
C GLY A 66 2.41 1.71 -0.48
N TYR A 67 1.95 2.50 0.49
CA TYR A 67 2.85 3.22 1.39
C TYR A 67 3.66 2.26 2.26
N ALA A 68 3.03 1.26 2.88
CA ALA A 68 3.72 0.28 3.70
C ALA A 68 4.77 -0.51 2.90
N ALA A 69 4.47 -0.87 1.65
CA ALA A 69 5.41 -1.57 0.78
C ALA A 69 6.60 -0.70 0.38
N ALA A 70 6.37 0.59 0.10
CA ALA A 70 7.43 1.53 -0.23
C ALA A 70 8.33 1.81 0.99
N ASP A 71 7.75 1.97 2.18
CA ASP A 71 8.47 2.15 3.43
C ASP A 71 9.34 0.91 3.75
N GLN A 72 8.76 -0.28 3.62
CA GLN A 72 9.50 -1.53 3.79
C GLN A 72 10.62 -1.69 2.75
N ALA A 73 10.44 -1.18 1.54
CA ALA A 73 11.50 -1.21 0.52
C ALA A 73 12.68 -0.33 0.93
N VAL A 74 12.45 0.90 1.42
CA VAL A 74 13.50 1.76 1.99
C VAL A 74 14.23 1.03 3.12
N GLN A 75 13.49 0.46 4.08
CA GLN A 75 14.05 -0.28 5.20
C GLN A 75 14.91 -1.47 4.74
N THR A 76 14.45 -2.22 3.73
CA THR A 76 15.16 -3.41 3.21
C THR A 76 16.47 -3.05 2.51
N LEU A 77 16.50 -1.93 1.77
CA LEU A 77 17.71 -1.44 1.10
C LEU A 77 18.66 -0.72 2.06
N GLY A 78 18.18 -0.30 3.23
CA GLY A 78 18.99 0.49 4.17
C GLY A 78 19.41 1.83 3.56
N GLY A 79 20.67 2.22 3.71
CA GLY A 79 21.20 3.47 3.14
C GLY A 79 20.97 3.62 1.64
N MET A 80 21.01 2.52 0.88
CA MET A 80 20.71 2.52 -0.55
C MET A 80 19.24 2.84 -0.87
N GLY A 81 18.31 2.52 0.03
CA GLY A 81 16.90 2.89 -0.10
C GLY A 81 16.63 4.39 0.08
N TYR A 82 17.54 5.09 0.77
CA TYR A 82 17.48 6.53 0.99
C TYR A 82 18.22 7.33 -0.10
N ALA A 83 19.13 6.69 -0.85
CA ALA A 83 19.90 7.30 -1.91
C ALA A 83 19.05 7.51 -3.17
N SER A 84 19.15 8.69 -3.78
CA SER A 84 18.37 9.09 -4.96
C SER A 84 18.63 8.23 -6.20
N GLU A 85 19.78 7.59 -6.27
CA GLU A 85 20.21 6.72 -7.37
C GLU A 85 19.34 5.46 -7.52
N TYR A 86 18.69 5.02 -6.43
CA TYR A 86 17.84 3.81 -6.41
C TYR A 86 16.36 4.06 -6.61
N HIS A 87 15.93 5.30 -6.71
CA HIS A 87 14.53 5.71 -6.88
C HIS A 87 13.54 5.21 -5.81
N VAL A 88 13.97 4.39 -4.86
CA VAL A 88 13.09 3.83 -3.82
C VAL A 88 12.60 4.93 -2.89
N GLU A 89 13.45 5.90 -2.55
CA GLU A 89 13.08 7.09 -1.78
C GLU A 89 11.97 7.90 -2.48
N ARG A 90 12.01 7.97 -3.83
CA ARG A 90 10.98 8.64 -4.62
C ARG A 90 9.65 7.90 -4.53
N TYR A 91 9.65 6.58 -4.67
CA TYR A 91 8.42 5.78 -4.53
C TYR A 91 7.82 5.91 -3.14
N TRP A 92 8.64 6.00 -2.09
CA TRP A 92 8.19 6.24 -0.74
C TRP A 92 7.52 7.61 -0.58
N ARG A 93 8.14 8.68 -1.09
CA ARG A 93 7.56 10.04 -1.10
C ARG A 93 6.23 10.10 -1.88
N GLU A 94 6.20 9.52 -3.08
CA GLU A 94 5.01 9.49 -3.93
C GLU A 94 3.89 8.65 -3.30
N ALA A 95 4.20 7.51 -2.72
CA ALA A 95 3.24 6.68 -2.02
C ALA A 95 2.60 7.40 -0.82
N ARG A 96 3.36 8.28 -0.13
CA ARG A 96 2.82 9.10 0.95
C ARG A 96 1.73 10.04 0.47
N LEU A 97 1.88 10.59 -0.73
CA LEU A 97 0.87 11.47 -1.33
C LEU A 97 -0.47 10.75 -1.52
N MET A 98 -0.46 9.47 -1.85
CA MET A 98 -1.69 8.69 -2.07
C MET A 98 -2.58 8.59 -0.83
N ARG A 99 -2.05 8.82 0.35
CA ARG A 99 -2.84 8.88 1.61
C ARG A 99 -3.50 10.25 1.83
N LEU A 100 -3.06 11.28 1.10
CA LEU A 100 -3.53 12.66 1.22
C LEU A 100 -4.43 13.08 0.06
N ALA A 101 -4.13 12.61 -1.15
CA ALA A 101 -4.74 13.05 -2.40
C ALA A 101 -5.14 11.85 -3.29
N PRO A 102 -6.07 12.04 -4.27
CA PRO A 102 -6.94 13.22 -4.45
C PRO A 102 -8.04 13.32 -3.39
N VAL A 103 -8.33 12.22 -2.67
CA VAL A 103 -9.26 12.15 -1.55
C VAL A 103 -8.48 11.63 -0.34
N SER A 104 -8.52 12.38 0.76
CA SER A 104 -7.79 11.99 1.97
C SER A 104 -8.36 10.72 2.61
N GLN A 105 -7.53 10.01 3.39
CA GLN A 105 -7.97 8.81 4.10
C GLN A 105 -9.11 9.09 5.08
N GLU A 106 -9.12 10.28 5.68
CA GLU A 106 -10.16 10.73 6.62
C GLU A 106 -11.51 10.87 5.91
N LEU A 107 -11.54 11.46 4.71
CA LEU A 107 -12.77 11.57 3.92
C LEU A 107 -13.28 10.20 3.46
N VAL A 108 -12.39 9.28 3.09
CA VAL A 108 -12.75 7.89 2.76
C VAL A 108 -13.39 7.20 3.96
N GLN A 109 -12.78 7.31 5.14
CA GLN A 109 -13.30 6.73 6.38
C GLN A 109 -14.65 7.36 6.77
N ALA A 110 -14.78 8.69 6.65
CA ALA A 110 -16.04 9.39 6.91
C ALA A 110 -17.17 8.93 5.97
N TYR A 111 -16.85 8.68 4.69
CA TYR A 111 -17.81 8.10 3.75
C TYR A 111 -18.28 6.71 4.19
N VAL A 112 -17.35 5.82 4.50
CA VAL A 112 -17.67 4.45 4.94
C VAL A 112 -18.48 4.50 6.25
N ALA A 113 -18.03 5.28 7.23
CA ALA A 113 -18.72 5.41 8.51
C ALA A 113 -20.18 5.86 8.34
N THR A 114 -20.41 6.89 7.54
CA THR A 114 -21.73 7.52 7.44
C THR A 114 -22.64 6.86 6.39
N LYS A 115 -22.09 6.42 5.26
CA LYS A 115 -22.87 5.91 4.13
C LYS A 115 -23.01 4.40 4.08
N VAL A 116 -22.02 3.69 4.65
CA VAL A 116 -22.04 2.22 4.69
C VAL A 116 -22.49 1.70 6.04
N LEU A 117 -21.88 2.22 7.12
CA LEU A 117 -22.19 1.77 8.48
C LEU A 117 -23.38 2.51 9.13
N GLY A 118 -23.87 3.59 8.51
CA GLY A 118 -25.02 4.35 9.02
C GLY A 118 -24.74 5.16 10.29
N LEU A 119 -23.45 5.42 10.59
CA LEU A 119 -23.08 6.18 11.78
C LEU A 119 -23.42 7.67 11.62
N PRO A 120 -23.73 8.39 12.71
CA PRO A 120 -23.98 9.82 12.64
C PRO A 120 -22.73 10.57 12.15
N LYS A 121 -22.96 11.65 11.41
CA LYS A 121 -21.88 12.54 10.97
C LYS A 121 -21.21 13.22 12.15
N SER A 122 -19.88 13.36 12.09
CA SER A 122 -19.09 14.08 13.09
C SER A 122 -19.00 15.59 12.83
N TYR A 123 -19.49 16.07 11.70
CA TYR A 123 -19.47 17.49 11.26
C TYR A 123 -20.67 17.78 10.37
#